data_10067d39ce206371eb0a1132fbef963b
#
_entry.id   10067d39ce206371eb0a1132fbef963b
#
_cell.length_a   1.000
_cell.length_b   1.000
_cell.length_c   1.000
_cell.angle_alpha   90.00
_cell.angle_beta   90.00
_cell.angle_gamma   90.00
#
_symmetry.space_group_name_H-M   'P 1'
#
loop_
_entity.id
_entity.type
_entity.pdbx_description
1 polymer ?
#
loop_
_entity_poly.entity_id
_entity_poly.type
_entity_poly.pdbx_seq_one_letter_code
_entity_poly.pdbx_strand_id
1 'polypeptide(L)'
;MTGDLFKKHLEKTGKKYSYLTLDNTDIQQYINKYAGTGLKEYGISKGLVKWTKKEIIIANKEVIGYVVKEDGTEIATRYTKMHYSKTGVHVVPLDPKKGEKYEKMYTEGVEISKD
;
A
#
# COMPACT_ATOMS: atom_id res chain seq x y z
N MET A 1 6.78 -3.97 -4.03
CA MET A 1 8.20 -4.27 -4.36
C MET A 1 8.83 -5.00 -3.19
N THR A 2 9.52 -6.09 -3.45
CA THR A 2 10.23 -6.83 -2.41
C THR A 2 11.56 -6.14 -2.08
N GLY A 3 12.17 -6.48 -0.92
CA GLY A 3 13.46 -5.91 -0.53
C GLY A 3 14.58 -6.16 -1.52
N ASP A 4 14.59 -7.35 -2.17
CA ASP A 4 15.63 -7.69 -3.16
C ASP A 4 15.48 -6.86 -4.43
N LEU A 5 14.25 -6.68 -4.91
CA LEU A 5 13.99 -5.85 -6.08
C LEU A 5 14.30 -4.39 -5.79
N PHE A 6 14.01 -3.93 -4.58
CA PHE A 6 14.36 -2.58 -4.14
C PHE A 6 15.87 -2.36 -4.16
N LYS A 7 16.66 -3.30 -3.61
CA LYS A 7 18.12 -3.19 -3.59
C LYS A 7 18.69 -3.12 -5.00
N LYS A 8 18.23 -3.98 -5.91
CA LYS A 8 18.65 -3.94 -7.31
C LYS A 8 18.33 -2.62 -7.98
N HIS A 9 17.12 -2.09 -7.71
CA HIS A 9 16.70 -0.82 -8.25
C HIS A 9 17.56 0.33 -7.71
N LEU A 10 17.85 0.32 -6.42
CA LEU A 10 18.69 1.32 -5.78
C LEU A 10 20.10 1.33 -6.36
N GLU A 11 20.70 0.16 -6.56
CA GLU A 11 22.02 0.04 -7.16
C GLU A 11 22.06 0.63 -8.57
N LYS A 12 20.98 0.41 -9.34
CA LYS A 12 20.89 0.85 -10.72
C LYS A 12 20.63 2.36 -10.84
N THR A 13 19.75 2.92 -10.01
CA THR A 13 19.27 4.30 -10.15
C THR A 13 19.84 5.26 -9.12
N GLY A 14 20.38 4.76 -8.03
CA GLY A 14 20.85 5.58 -6.90
C GLY A 14 19.74 6.27 -6.12
N LYS A 15 18.48 5.92 -6.36
CA LYS A 15 17.33 6.47 -5.64
C LYS A 15 16.77 5.47 -4.65
N LYS A 16 16.29 5.99 -3.49
CA LYS A 16 15.61 5.16 -2.50
C LYS A 16 14.11 5.18 -2.74
N TYR A 17 13.51 3.99 -2.64
CA TYR A 17 12.06 3.80 -2.78
C TYR A 17 11.50 3.12 -1.55
N SER A 18 10.22 3.36 -1.27
CA SER A 18 9.51 2.65 -0.20
C SER A 18 9.51 1.16 -0.47
N TYR A 19 9.65 0.35 0.56
CA TYR A 19 9.82 -1.10 0.43
C TYR A 19 9.18 -1.87 1.57
N LEU A 20 8.84 -3.13 1.29
CA LEU A 20 8.33 -4.07 2.28
C LEU A 20 9.50 -4.88 2.86
N THR A 21 9.34 -5.31 4.11
CA THR A 21 10.33 -6.15 4.79
C THR A 21 10.07 -7.65 4.60
N LEU A 22 8.99 -8.01 3.91
CA LEU A 22 8.59 -9.39 3.65
C LEU A 22 9.25 -9.94 2.38
N ASP A 23 9.54 -11.25 2.37
CA ASP A 23 9.95 -11.92 1.13
C ASP A 23 8.72 -12.23 0.26
N ASN A 24 8.95 -12.81 -0.94
CA ASN A 24 7.86 -13.07 -1.89
C ASN A 24 6.80 -14.02 -1.36
N THR A 25 7.20 -15.05 -0.61
CA THR A 25 6.27 -16.02 -0.01
C THR A 25 5.41 -15.35 1.05
N ASP A 26 6.03 -14.56 1.91
CA ASP A 26 5.31 -13.85 2.97
C ASP A 26 4.38 -12.78 2.40
N ILE A 27 4.77 -12.11 1.32
CA ILE A 27 3.91 -11.15 0.62
C ILE A 27 2.67 -11.85 0.07
N GLN A 28 2.82 -13.02 -0.52
CA GLN A 28 1.68 -13.77 -1.04
C GLN A 28 0.72 -14.18 0.09
N GLN A 29 1.26 -14.63 1.21
CA GLN A 29 0.46 -14.95 2.41
C GLN A 29 -0.26 -13.72 2.94
N TYR A 30 0.43 -12.58 2.96
CA TYR A 30 -0.15 -11.31 3.37
C TYR A 30 -1.33 -10.93 2.47
N ILE A 31 -1.17 -11.04 1.15
CA ILE A 31 -2.24 -10.77 0.20
C ILE A 31 -3.43 -11.70 0.46
N ASN A 32 -3.17 -13.00 0.62
CA ASN A 32 -4.23 -13.98 0.87
C ASN A 32 -5.01 -13.68 2.14
N LYS A 33 -4.33 -13.16 3.16
CA LYS A 33 -4.94 -12.86 4.46
C LYS A 33 -5.75 -11.57 4.44
N TYR A 34 -5.24 -10.54 3.79
CA TYR A 34 -5.78 -9.18 3.94
C TYR A 34 -6.53 -8.65 2.72
N ALA A 35 -6.37 -9.24 1.53
CA ALA A 35 -7.10 -8.78 0.36
C ALA A 35 -8.62 -8.81 0.60
N GLY A 36 -9.30 -7.72 0.32
CA GLY A 36 -10.73 -7.58 0.55
C GLY A 36 -11.12 -7.12 1.94
N THR A 37 -10.16 -6.98 2.88
CA THR A 37 -10.46 -6.57 4.26
C THR A 37 -10.35 -5.06 4.49
N GLY A 38 -9.77 -4.35 3.54
CA GLY A 38 -9.43 -2.94 3.69
C GLY A 38 -10.46 -1.99 3.10
N LEU A 39 -10.04 -0.75 2.94
CA LEU A 39 -10.87 0.32 2.42
C LEU A 39 -10.58 0.51 0.93
N LYS A 40 -11.60 0.32 0.10
CA LYS A 40 -11.49 0.50 -1.36
C LYS A 40 -11.44 1.98 -1.71
N GLU A 41 -10.58 2.32 -2.65
CA GLU A 41 -10.45 3.67 -3.18
C GLU A 41 -11.29 3.81 -4.46
N TYR A 42 -12.12 4.85 -4.53
CA TYR A 42 -12.97 5.11 -5.68
C TYR A 42 -12.57 6.40 -6.37
N GLY A 43 -12.70 6.44 -7.69
CA GLY A 43 -12.50 7.63 -8.48
C GLY A 43 -13.74 7.98 -9.28
N ILE A 44 -13.83 9.23 -9.71
CA ILE A 44 -14.91 9.71 -10.56
C ILE A 44 -14.36 9.88 -11.97
N SER A 45 -14.99 9.20 -12.95
CA SER A 45 -14.63 9.30 -14.36
C SER A 45 -15.91 9.44 -15.19
N LYS A 46 -15.99 10.49 -15.98
CA LYS A 46 -17.16 10.77 -16.84
C LYS A 46 -18.48 10.77 -16.06
N GLY A 47 -18.46 11.31 -14.84
CA GLY A 47 -19.63 11.37 -13.98
C GLY A 47 -19.99 10.06 -13.27
N LEU A 48 -19.19 9.00 -13.47
CA LEU A 48 -19.42 7.71 -12.84
C LEU A 48 -18.39 7.43 -11.76
N VAL A 49 -18.84 6.92 -10.62
CA VAL A 49 -17.96 6.49 -9.53
C VAL A 49 -17.51 5.07 -9.83
N LYS A 50 -16.19 4.88 -9.91
CA LYS A 50 -15.60 3.56 -10.17
C LYS A 50 -14.50 3.25 -9.18
N TRP A 51 -14.39 2.00 -8.80
CA TRP A 51 -13.28 1.52 -7.99
C TRP A 51 -11.97 1.65 -8.79
N THR A 52 -10.97 2.30 -8.18
CA THR A 52 -9.66 2.51 -8.82
C THR A 52 -8.79 1.25 -8.82
N LYS A 53 -9.32 0.13 -8.34
CA LYS A 53 -8.60 -1.13 -8.12
C LYS A 53 -7.47 -1.00 -7.10
N LYS A 54 -7.64 -0.10 -6.15
CA LYS A 54 -6.73 0.10 -5.02
C LYS A 54 -7.47 -0.11 -3.72
N GLU A 55 -6.78 -0.72 -2.77
CA GLU A 55 -7.32 -1.02 -1.44
C GLU A 55 -6.31 -0.66 -0.37
N ILE A 56 -6.75 0.04 0.66
CA ILE A 56 -5.90 0.43 1.80
C ILE A 56 -6.07 -0.63 2.88
N ILE A 57 -4.99 -1.29 3.25
CA ILE A 57 -5.01 -2.35 4.26
C ILE A 57 -4.74 -1.74 5.64
N ILE A 58 -5.69 -1.94 6.53
CA ILE A 58 -5.70 -1.36 7.88
C ILE A 58 -5.61 -2.44 8.96
N ALA A 59 -6.04 -3.65 8.66
CA ALA A 59 -6.16 -4.73 9.63
C ALA A 59 -4.81 -5.24 10.16
N ASN A 60 -3.74 -5.08 9.41
CA ASN A 60 -2.42 -5.48 9.84
C ASN A 60 -1.93 -4.59 10.97
N LYS A 61 -1.45 -5.19 12.07
CA LYS A 61 -1.00 -4.46 13.27
C LYS A 61 0.52 -4.41 13.42
N GLU A 62 1.26 -5.08 12.55
CA GLU A 62 2.71 -5.15 12.62
C GLU A 62 3.37 -4.30 11.56
N VAL A 63 4.54 -3.72 11.88
CA VAL A 63 5.35 -3.01 10.89
C VAL A 63 5.72 -3.99 9.78
N ILE A 64 5.45 -3.60 8.54
CA ILE A 64 5.62 -4.48 7.38
C ILE A 64 6.53 -3.84 6.32
N GLY A 65 6.86 -2.57 6.47
CA GLY A 65 7.72 -1.89 5.51
C GLY A 65 8.11 -0.51 5.96
N TYR A 66 8.77 0.19 5.07
CA TYR A 66 9.24 1.55 5.30
C TYR A 66 8.88 2.44 4.13
N VAL A 67 8.38 3.62 4.46
CA VAL A 67 8.17 4.69 3.48
C VAL A 67 9.43 5.54 3.44
N VAL A 68 10.00 5.71 2.26
CA VAL A 68 11.22 6.48 2.07
C VAL A 68 10.86 7.85 1.52
N LYS A 69 11.23 8.90 2.27
CA LYS A 69 10.98 10.29 1.88
C LYS A 69 12.07 10.79 0.93
N GLU A 70 11.82 11.92 0.28
CA GLU A 70 12.77 12.52 -0.66
C GLU A 70 14.12 12.85 -0.04
N ASP A 71 14.12 13.21 1.25
CA ASP A 71 15.35 13.50 2.01
C ASP A 71 16.10 12.25 2.46
N GLY A 72 15.60 11.06 2.14
CA GLY A 72 16.18 9.79 2.53
C GLY A 72 15.70 9.26 3.87
N THR A 73 14.84 9.97 4.58
CA THR A 73 14.28 9.52 5.86
C THR A 73 13.38 8.31 5.64
N GLU A 74 13.56 7.28 6.45
CA GLU A 74 12.75 6.06 6.42
C GLU A 74 11.77 6.05 7.60
N ILE A 75 10.49 5.84 7.30
CA ILE A 75 9.43 5.81 8.31
C ILE A 75 8.77 4.44 8.30
N ALA A 76 8.82 3.74 9.44
CA ALA A 76 8.19 2.44 9.59
C ALA A 76 6.68 2.57 9.46
N THR A 77 6.04 1.63 8.76
CA THR A 77 4.59 1.64 8.58
C THR A 77 4.02 0.23 8.67
N ARG A 78 2.81 0.14 9.21
CA ARG A 78 2.00 -1.09 9.19
C ARG A 78 0.92 -1.05 8.11
N TYR A 79 0.77 0.07 7.43
CA TYR A 79 -0.25 0.25 6.40
C TYR A 79 0.31 -0.05 5.03
N THR A 80 -0.51 -0.66 4.20
CA THR A 80 -0.16 -0.91 2.80
C THR A 80 -1.31 -0.52 1.89
N LYS A 81 -0.98 -0.32 0.63
CA LYS A 81 -1.95 -0.15 -0.43
C LYS A 81 -1.78 -1.30 -1.41
N MET A 82 -2.86 -2.01 -1.68
CA MET A 82 -2.89 -3.06 -2.69
C MET A 82 -3.40 -2.50 -4.00
N HIS A 83 -2.67 -2.75 -5.08
CA HIS A 83 -3.06 -2.38 -6.44
C HIS A 83 -3.43 -3.65 -7.20
N TYR A 84 -4.67 -3.76 -7.60
CA TYR A 84 -5.18 -4.92 -8.32
C TYR A 84 -5.06 -4.71 -9.82
N SER A 85 -4.61 -5.73 -10.55
CA SER A 85 -4.49 -5.70 -12.00
C SER A 85 -4.81 -7.08 -12.58
N LYS A 86 -4.87 -7.17 -13.90
CA LYS A 86 -5.08 -8.44 -14.60
C LYS A 86 -3.97 -9.45 -14.33
N THR A 87 -2.77 -8.98 -14.03
CA THR A 87 -1.59 -9.85 -13.82
C THR A 87 -1.31 -10.17 -12.36
N GLY A 88 -2.08 -9.60 -11.43
CA GLY A 88 -1.94 -9.89 -10.02
C GLY A 88 -2.11 -8.68 -9.12
N VAL A 89 -1.63 -8.81 -7.88
CA VAL A 89 -1.76 -7.78 -6.85
C VAL A 89 -0.36 -7.27 -6.48
N HIS A 90 -0.18 -5.96 -6.52
CA HIS A 90 1.03 -5.30 -6.01
C HIS A 90 0.74 -4.69 -4.65
N VAL A 91 1.66 -4.90 -3.70
CA VAL A 91 1.55 -4.35 -2.35
C VAL A 91 2.66 -3.33 -2.15
N VAL A 92 2.30 -2.11 -1.79
CA VAL A 92 3.26 -1.04 -1.51
C VAL A 92 3.03 -0.49 -0.11
N PRO A 93 4.09 -0.05 0.61
CA PRO A 93 3.89 0.58 1.91
C PRO A 93 3.19 1.94 1.75
N LEU A 94 2.33 2.24 2.71
CA LEU A 94 1.59 3.50 2.74
C LEU A 94 2.08 4.35 3.90
N ASP A 95 2.29 5.65 3.67
CA ASP A 95 2.68 6.60 4.70
C ASP A 95 1.76 6.45 5.93
N PRO A 96 2.31 6.27 7.15
CA PRO A 96 1.47 6.05 8.34
C PRO A 96 0.49 7.19 8.63
N LYS A 97 0.81 8.43 8.27
CA LYS A 97 -0.13 9.54 8.42
C LYS A 97 -1.36 9.38 7.55
N LYS A 98 -1.17 8.92 6.30
CA LYS A 98 -2.27 8.60 5.39
C LYS A 98 -3.03 7.38 5.86
N GLY A 99 -2.31 6.36 6.34
CA GLY A 99 -2.91 5.15 6.86
C GLY A 99 -3.83 5.43 8.06
N GLU A 100 -3.37 6.26 8.99
CA GLU A 100 -4.19 6.66 10.15
C GLU A 100 -5.46 7.39 9.74
N LYS A 101 -5.36 8.27 8.75
CA LYS A 101 -6.51 8.98 8.22
C LYS A 101 -7.53 8.02 7.61
N TYR A 102 -7.06 7.04 6.83
CA TYR A 102 -7.92 6.05 6.20
C TYR A 102 -8.51 5.07 7.21
N GLU A 103 -7.75 4.71 8.24
CA GLU A 103 -8.24 3.87 9.33
C GLU A 103 -9.41 4.54 10.06
N LYS A 104 -9.30 5.84 10.31
CA LYS A 104 -10.39 6.62 10.91
C LYS A 104 -11.63 6.61 10.01
N MET A 105 -11.44 6.81 8.71
CA MET A 105 -12.55 6.76 7.75
C MET A 105 -13.20 5.37 7.69
N TYR A 106 -12.39 4.33 7.73
CA TYR A 106 -12.86 2.94 7.77
C TYR A 106 -13.71 2.68 9.01
N THR A 107 -13.25 3.13 10.17
CA THR A 107 -13.97 2.98 11.44
C THR A 107 -15.31 3.73 11.41
N GLU A 108 -15.37 4.86 10.71
CA GLU A 108 -16.60 5.65 10.54
C GLU A 108 -17.50 5.12 9.42
N GLY A 109 -17.08 4.09 8.68
CA GLY A 109 -17.84 3.52 7.59
C GLY A 109 -17.81 4.36 6.31
N VAL A 110 -16.85 5.25 6.17
CA VAL A 110 -16.70 6.13 5.01
C VAL A 110 -15.74 5.50 4.01
N GLU A 111 -16.13 5.48 2.75
CA GLU A 111 -15.27 5.03 1.65
C GLU A 111 -14.46 6.19 1.09
N ILE A 112 -13.26 5.88 0.60
CA ILE A 112 -12.38 6.88 0.00
C ILE A 112 -12.85 7.16 -1.42
N SER A 113 -13.09 8.46 -1.72
CA SER A 113 -13.41 8.90 -3.08
C SER A 113 -12.33 9.88 -3.53
N LYS A 114 -11.83 9.68 -4.74
CA LYS A 114 -10.95 10.63 -5.43
C LYS A 114 -11.70 11.31 -6.55
N ASP A 115 -11.66 12.59 -6.55
CA ASP A 115 -12.21 13.40 -7.63
C ASP A 115 -11.18 13.61 -8.72
#